data_a5a8576292c032d3e3da724027c32898
#
_entry.id   a5a8576292c032d3e3da724027c32898
#
_cell.length_a   1.000
_cell.length_b   1.000
_cell.length_c   1.000
_cell.angle_alpha   90.00
_cell.angle_beta   90.00
_cell.angle_gamma   90.00
#
_symmetry.space_group_name_H-M   'P 1'
#
loop_
_entity.id
_entity.type
_entity.pdbx_description
1 polymer ?
#
loop_
_entity_poly.entity_id
_entity_poly.type
_entity_poly.pdbx_seq_one_letter_code
_entity_poly.pdbx_strand_id
1 'polypeptide(L)'
;MKIILFSRAQIAHTPEEIRQLIGTIGAFGFDYAVNEEFAPLVEQATGTALPPERIYGRYIGKQPAETVMVCYGGDGTLLEGVHRLCGAPIPVMGINAGHLGFLTSAPSNGLNLIFREIAEGNIATEPRSMLRVTGEFARPVSYTHLRAHE
;
A
#
# COMPACT_ATOMS: atom_id res chain seq x y z
N MET A 1 3.61 -4.69 14.87
CA MET A 1 3.28 -4.77 13.43
C MET A 1 3.43 -3.41 12.79
N LYS A 2 3.92 -3.38 11.58
CA LYS A 2 4.13 -2.15 10.82
C LYS A 2 3.36 -2.19 9.50
N ILE A 3 2.73 -1.09 9.14
CA ILE A 3 2.04 -0.92 7.87
C ILE A 3 2.89 -0.02 6.96
N ILE A 4 3.24 -0.52 5.79
CA ILE A 4 3.80 0.29 4.71
C ILE A 4 2.63 0.71 3.82
N LEU A 5 2.26 1.96 3.93
CA LEU A 5 1.14 2.51 3.17
C LEU A 5 1.64 3.09 1.86
N PHE A 6 1.02 2.70 0.77
CA PHE A 6 1.32 3.25 -0.55
C PHE A 6 0.04 3.78 -1.20
N SER A 7 0.12 5.00 -1.72
CA SER A 7 -0.91 5.57 -2.57
C SER A 7 -0.30 6.57 -3.54
N ARG A 8 -1.02 6.87 -4.61
CA ARG A 8 -0.58 7.86 -5.61
C ARG A 8 -0.91 9.28 -5.15
N ALA A 9 -0.16 10.26 -5.64
CA ALA A 9 -0.43 11.67 -5.39
C ALA A 9 -1.74 12.13 -6.05
N GLN A 10 -2.06 11.54 -7.20
CA GLN A 10 -3.30 11.82 -7.93
C GLN A 10 -4.32 10.73 -7.62
N ILE A 11 -5.02 10.87 -6.53
CA ILE A 11 -6.04 9.93 -6.09
C ILE A 11 -7.39 10.63 -5.92
N ALA A 12 -8.45 9.84 -6.06
CA ALA A 12 -9.83 10.31 -5.88
C ALA A 12 -10.28 10.24 -4.42
N HIS A 13 -9.35 10.12 -3.45
CA HIS A 13 -9.71 10.08 -2.04
C HIS A 13 -9.96 11.46 -1.48
N THR A 14 -11.01 11.56 -0.68
CA THR A 14 -11.27 12.77 0.06
C THR A 14 -10.36 12.88 1.30
N PRO A 15 -10.11 14.09 1.81
CA PRO A 15 -9.38 14.23 3.08
C PRO A 15 -10.01 13.44 4.23
N GLU A 16 -11.33 13.31 4.24
CA GLU A 16 -12.05 12.53 5.26
C GLU A 16 -11.69 11.03 5.18
N GLU A 17 -11.64 10.46 3.98
CA GLU A 17 -11.25 9.08 3.78
C GLU A 17 -9.82 8.83 4.23
N ILE A 18 -8.91 9.76 3.95
CA ILE A 18 -7.52 9.68 4.40
C ILE A 18 -7.43 9.75 5.93
N ARG A 19 -8.18 10.65 6.55
CA ARG A 19 -8.24 10.72 8.01
C ARG A 19 -8.75 9.43 8.64
N GLN A 20 -9.77 8.82 8.06
CA GLN A 20 -10.30 7.54 8.53
C GLN A 20 -9.25 6.43 8.42
N LEU A 21 -8.51 6.37 7.31
CA LEU A 21 -7.45 5.38 7.12
C LEU A 21 -6.36 5.53 8.18
N ILE A 22 -5.81 6.72 8.33
CA ILE A 22 -4.74 6.98 9.28
C ILE A 22 -5.21 6.81 10.72
N GLY A 23 -6.42 7.28 11.03
CA GLY A 23 -7.04 7.11 12.34
C GLY A 23 -7.24 5.64 12.70
N THR A 24 -7.66 4.81 11.76
CA THR A 24 -7.84 3.39 11.97
C THR A 24 -6.51 2.68 12.24
N ILE A 25 -5.48 3.00 11.47
CA ILE A 25 -4.12 2.47 11.68
C ILE A 25 -3.64 2.82 13.10
N GLY A 26 -3.82 4.07 13.51
CA GLY A 26 -3.46 4.53 14.86
C GLY A 26 -4.27 3.86 15.97
N ALA A 27 -5.56 3.66 15.76
CA ALA A 27 -6.44 3.03 16.74
C ALA A 27 -6.05 1.58 17.05
N PHE A 28 -5.51 0.87 16.07
CA PHE A 28 -4.99 -0.49 16.26
C PHE A 28 -3.55 -0.52 16.80
N GLY A 29 -2.94 0.63 17.02
CA GLY A 29 -1.58 0.72 17.55
C GLY A 29 -0.49 0.31 16.56
N PHE A 30 -0.78 0.28 15.28
CA PHE A 30 0.21 -0.04 14.26
C PHE A 30 1.16 1.12 14.02
N ASP A 31 2.44 0.81 13.89
CA ASP A 31 3.39 1.74 13.31
C ASP A 31 3.17 1.80 11.78
N TYR A 32 3.48 2.94 11.16
CA TYR A 32 3.30 3.07 9.71
C TYR A 32 4.30 4.04 9.08
N ALA A 33 4.50 3.84 7.79
CA ALA A 33 5.21 4.79 6.93
C ALA A 33 4.45 4.94 5.61
N VAL A 34 4.53 6.11 5.00
CA VAL A 34 3.87 6.42 3.74
C VAL A 34 4.91 6.82 2.69
N ASN A 35 4.59 6.58 1.42
CA ASN A 35 5.44 7.04 0.33
C ASN A 35 5.46 8.58 0.25
N GLU A 36 6.57 9.13 -0.23
CA GLU A 36 6.79 10.57 -0.27
C GLU A 36 5.75 11.34 -1.10
N GLU A 37 5.19 10.70 -2.14
CA GLU A 37 4.17 11.32 -3.00
C GLU A 37 2.82 11.44 -2.29
N PHE A 38 2.51 10.53 -1.38
CA PHE A 38 1.28 10.53 -0.61
C PHE A 38 1.37 11.34 0.70
N ALA A 39 2.57 11.51 1.22
CA ALA A 39 2.81 12.18 2.49
C ALA A 39 2.18 13.59 2.58
N PRO A 40 2.28 14.47 1.57
CA PRO A 40 1.63 15.80 1.64
C PRO A 40 0.12 15.70 1.77
N LEU A 41 -0.52 14.73 1.15
CA LEU A 41 -1.97 14.53 1.24
C LEU A 41 -2.37 14.05 2.63
N VAL A 42 -1.58 13.18 3.24
CA VAL A 42 -1.79 12.74 4.62
C VAL A 42 -1.63 13.89 5.60
N GLU A 43 -0.57 14.68 5.44
CA GLU A 43 -0.33 15.84 6.30
C GLU A 43 -1.46 16.87 6.19
N GLN A 44 -1.92 17.14 4.98
CA GLN A 44 -3.03 18.06 4.75
C GLN A 44 -4.33 17.54 5.35
N ALA A 45 -4.62 16.26 5.19
CA ALA A 45 -5.85 15.66 5.68
C ALA A 45 -5.89 15.57 7.21
N THR A 46 -4.77 15.28 7.85
CA THR A 46 -4.67 15.12 9.31
C THR A 46 -4.35 16.40 10.04
N GLY A 47 -3.83 17.41 9.34
CA GLY A 47 -3.35 18.66 9.93
C GLY A 47 -2.08 18.50 10.75
N THR A 48 -1.35 17.39 10.60
CA THR A 48 -0.15 17.07 11.36
C THR A 48 0.98 16.71 10.42
N ALA A 49 2.16 17.30 10.62
CA ALA A 49 3.36 16.96 9.87
C ALA A 49 3.82 15.54 10.21
N LEU A 50 4.22 14.78 9.19
CA LEU A 50 4.81 13.46 9.37
C LEU A 50 6.30 13.57 9.66
N PRO A 51 6.81 12.85 10.68
CA PRO A 51 8.25 12.81 10.91
C PRO A 51 8.95 12.07 9.75
N PRO A 52 10.24 12.39 9.47
CA PRO A 52 10.96 11.78 8.35
C PRO A 52 10.98 10.25 8.34
N GLU A 53 11.00 9.62 9.50
CA GLU A 53 10.99 8.15 9.65
C GLU A 53 9.66 7.51 9.20
N ARG A 54 8.60 8.29 9.02
CA ARG A 54 7.30 7.84 8.49
C ARG A 54 7.13 8.09 7.01
N ILE A 55 8.16 8.57 6.34
CA ILE A 55 8.13 8.85 4.90
C ILE A 55 9.24 8.06 4.23
N TYR A 56 8.90 7.29 3.20
CA TYR A 56 9.88 6.58 2.41
C TYR A 56 9.87 7.07 0.95
N GLY A 57 11.03 6.97 0.31
CA GLY A 57 11.21 7.39 -1.08
C GLY A 57 10.82 6.31 -2.08
N ARG A 58 11.57 6.23 -3.17
CA ARG A 58 11.27 5.31 -4.28
C ARG A 58 11.21 3.85 -3.87
N TYR A 59 12.01 3.43 -2.91
CA TYR A 59 12.05 2.06 -2.41
C TYR A 59 11.92 2.05 -0.91
N ILE A 60 11.21 1.07 -0.41
CA ILE A 60 11.21 0.79 1.02
C ILE A 60 12.46 -0.01 1.34
N GLY A 61 13.20 0.39 2.35
CA GLY A 61 14.35 -0.35 2.84
C GLY A 61 13.95 -1.64 3.56
N LYS A 62 14.90 -2.21 4.27
CA LYS A 62 14.66 -3.37 5.13
C LYS A 62 13.61 -3.02 6.19
N GLN A 63 12.63 -3.89 6.36
CA GLN A 63 11.54 -3.71 7.30
C GLN A 63 11.52 -4.81 8.37
N PRO A 64 10.86 -4.57 9.53
CA PRO A 64 10.64 -5.61 10.53
C PRO A 64 9.89 -6.82 9.98
N ALA A 65 10.03 -7.97 10.64
CA ALA A 65 9.41 -9.21 10.20
C ALA A 65 7.88 -9.13 10.11
N GLU A 66 7.24 -8.39 11.03
CA GLU A 66 5.80 -8.19 11.03
C GLU A 66 5.42 -6.92 10.29
N THR A 67 5.63 -6.91 8.97
CA THR A 67 5.30 -5.78 8.11
C THR A 67 4.34 -6.23 7.03
N VAL A 68 3.33 -5.41 6.76
CA VAL A 68 2.37 -5.59 5.68
C VAL A 68 2.33 -4.31 4.86
N MET A 69 2.33 -4.43 3.55
CA MET A 69 2.10 -3.30 2.65
C MET A 69 0.62 -3.17 2.34
N VAL A 70 0.09 -1.99 2.51
CA VAL A 70 -1.28 -1.64 2.14
C VAL A 70 -1.24 -0.62 1.02
N CYS A 71 -1.76 -0.99 -0.14
CA CYS A 71 -1.89 -0.11 -1.29
C CYS A 71 -3.32 0.43 -1.34
N TYR A 72 -3.44 1.74 -1.18
CA TYR A 72 -4.73 2.43 -1.12
C TYR A 72 -5.04 3.08 -2.46
N GLY A 73 -5.90 2.42 -3.23
CA GLY A 73 -6.26 2.84 -4.59
C GLY A 73 -6.81 1.69 -5.40
N GLY A 74 -6.56 1.69 -6.69
CA GLY A 74 -6.97 0.62 -7.61
C GLY A 74 -5.85 -0.38 -7.90
N ASP A 75 -6.06 -1.24 -8.90
CA ASP A 75 -5.08 -2.25 -9.30
C ASP A 75 -3.74 -1.66 -9.75
N GLY A 76 -3.78 -0.53 -10.46
CA GLY A 76 -2.55 0.17 -10.87
C GLY A 76 -1.73 0.66 -9.69
N THR A 77 -2.39 1.11 -8.63
CA THR A 77 -1.73 1.52 -7.38
C THR A 77 -1.09 0.32 -6.69
N LEU A 78 -1.79 -0.82 -6.67
CA LEU A 78 -1.25 -2.06 -6.11
C LEU A 78 0.02 -2.50 -6.86
N LEU A 79 -0.01 -2.51 -8.18
CA LEU A 79 1.13 -2.91 -9.01
C LEU A 79 2.34 -1.99 -8.81
N GLU A 80 2.10 -0.69 -8.72
CA GLU A 80 3.16 0.28 -8.45
C GLU A 80 3.74 0.11 -7.04
N GLY A 81 2.90 -0.14 -6.05
CA GLY A 81 3.34 -0.44 -4.69
C GLY A 81 4.21 -1.69 -4.61
N VAL A 82 3.80 -2.76 -5.27
CA VAL A 82 4.59 -4.00 -5.37
C VAL A 82 5.96 -3.74 -5.99
N HIS A 83 6.03 -2.87 -6.99
CA HIS A 83 7.30 -2.48 -7.59
C HIS A 83 8.24 -1.81 -6.57
N ARG A 84 7.69 -1.02 -5.65
CA ARG A 84 8.44 -0.37 -4.58
C ARG A 84 9.06 -1.33 -3.58
N LEU A 85 8.55 -2.57 -3.49
CA LEU A 85 9.12 -3.60 -2.61
C LEU A 85 10.46 -4.12 -3.11
N CYS A 86 10.73 -3.99 -4.38
CA CYS A 86 11.98 -4.45 -5.00
C CYS A 86 12.34 -5.92 -4.66
N GLY A 87 11.32 -6.78 -4.66
CA GLY A 87 11.47 -8.20 -4.33
C GLY A 87 11.45 -8.56 -2.85
N ALA A 88 11.26 -7.60 -1.97
CA ALA A 88 11.14 -7.89 -0.54
C ALA A 88 9.90 -8.79 -0.27
N PRO A 89 10.02 -9.82 0.57
CA PRO A 89 8.94 -10.77 0.84
C PRO A 89 7.94 -10.22 1.86
N ILE A 90 7.35 -9.08 1.54
CA ILE A 90 6.36 -8.42 2.39
C ILE A 90 4.97 -8.69 1.80
N PRO A 91 4.02 -9.21 2.59
CA PRO A 91 2.63 -9.38 2.12
C PRO A 91 2.04 -8.03 1.69
N VAL A 92 1.30 -8.04 0.60
CA VAL A 92 0.68 -6.85 0.02
C VAL A 92 -0.83 -7.02 -0.02
N MET A 93 -1.53 -5.99 0.38
CA MET A 93 -2.98 -5.90 0.32
C MET A 93 -3.39 -4.64 -0.44
N GLY A 94 -4.38 -4.74 -1.31
CA GLY A 94 -4.99 -3.60 -1.95
C GLY A 94 -6.31 -3.25 -1.31
N ILE A 95 -6.47 -2.00 -0.90
CA ILE A 95 -7.74 -1.43 -0.47
C ILE A 95 -8.24 -0.50 -1.56
N ASN A 96 -9.41 -0.81 -2.11
CA ASN A 96 -9.96 -0.07 -3.22
C ASN A 96 -10.74 1.16 -2.74
N ALA A 97 -10.50 2.26 -3.41
CA ALA A 97 -11.15 3.54 -3.15
C ALA A 97 -12.41 3.78 -4.01
N GLY A 98 -13.14 2.76 -4.38
CA GLY A 98 -14.37 2.94 -5.14
C GLY A 98 -14.86 1.69 -5.85
N HIS A 99 -14.09 1.13 -6.76
CA HIS A 99 -14.47 -0.06 -7.50
C HIS A 99 -13.53 -1.22 -7.16
N LEU A 100 -14.11 -2.40 -6.91
CA LEU A 100 -13.30 -3.61 -6.76
C LEU A 100 -12.59 -3.89 -8.08
N GLY A 101 -11.27 -3.97 -8.02
CA GLY A 101 -10.44 -4.39 -9.12
C GLY A 101 -10.21 -5.90 -9.11
N PHE A 102 -9.39 -6.37 -10.03
CA PHE A 102 -8.99 -7.78 -10.07
C PHE A 102 -7.99 -8.16 -8.98
N LEU A 103 -7.20 -7.20 -8.51
CA LEU A 103 -6.13 -7.42 -7.52
C LEU A 103 -6.46 -6.82 -6.16
N THR A 104 -7.22 -5.73 -6.12
CA THR A 104 -7.64 -5.10 -4.87
C THR A 104 -8.78 -5.88 -4.26
N SER A 105 -8.60 -6.35 -3.04
CA SER A 105 -9.48 -7.35 -2.43
C SER A 105 -10.41 -6.81 -1.35
N ALA A 106 -10.25 -5.56 -0.97
CA ALA A 106 -11.01 -5.00 0.15
C ALA A 106 -11.61 -3.64 -0.18
N PRO A 107 -12.89 -3.41 0.15
CA PRO A 107 -13.51 -2.10 0.00
C PRO A 107 -13.07 -1.15 1.11
N SER A 108 -12.98 0.15 0.79
CA SER A 108 -12.55 1.19 1.74
C SER A 108 -13.53 1.41 2.90
N ASN A 109 -14.78 0.98 2.78
CA ASN A 109 -15.77 1.10 3.85
C ASN A 109 -15.64 0.04 4.96
N GLY A 110 -14.74 -0.92 4.79
CA GLY A 110 -14.50 -2.00 5.76
C GLY A 110 -13.18 -1.89 6.51
N LEU A 111 -12.61 -0.70 6.67
CA LEU A 111 -11.28 -0.51 7.25
C LEU A 111 -11.12 -1.11 8.64
N ASN A 112 -12.09 -0.93 9.54
CA ASN A 112 -12.02 -1.48 10.88
C ASN A 112 -11.95 -3.00 10.87
N LEU A 113 -12.74 -3.65 10.02
CA LEU A 113 -12.72 -5.10 9.89
C LEU A 113 -11.39 -5.57 9.31
N ILE A 114 -10.92 -4.93 8.25
CA ILE A 114 -9.66 -5.28 7.58
C ILE A 114 -8.49 -5.20 8.56
N PHE A 115 -8.34 -4.09 9.27
CA PHE A 115 -7.22 -3.92 10.20
C PHE A 115 -7.35 -4.79 11.45
N ARG A 116 -8.58 -5.12 11.86
CA ARG A 116 -8.79 -6.11 12.92
C ARG A 116 -8.30 -7.49 12.49
N GLU A 117 -8.65 -7.94 11.31
CA GLU A 117 -8.19 -9.24 10.79
C GLU A 117 -6.66 -9.28 10.66
N ILE A 118 -6.04 -8.18 10.23
CA ILE A 118 -4.59 -8.05 10.20
C ILE A 118 -4.01 -8.15 11.62
N ALA A 119 -4.59 -7.43 12.58
CA ALA A 119 -4.13 -7.42 13.97
C ALA A 119 -4.23 -8.79 14.64
N GLU A 120 -5.29 -9.54 14.33
CA GLU A 120 -5.53 -10.86 14.89
C GLU A 120 -4.77 -11.98 14.14
N GLY A 121 -4.07 -11.64 13.06
CA GLY A 121 -3.36 -12.62 12.25
C GLY A 121 -4.26 -13.52 11.40
N ASN A 122 -5.52 -13.18 11.25
CA ASN A 122 -6.52 -13.95 10.49
C ASN A 122 -6.47 -13.64 8.99
N ILE A 123 -5.28 -13.38 8.46
CA ILE A 123 -5.08 -13.12 7.04
C ILE A 123 -4.42 -14.32 6.37
N ALA A 124 -4.96 -14.71 5.22
CA ALA A 124 -4.34 -15.69 4.35
C ALA A 124 -3.56 -14.96 3.25
N THR A 125 -2.35 -15.40 2.97
CA THR A 125 -1.55 -14.87 1.86
C THR A 125 -1.55 -15.86 0.71
N GLU A 126 -1.64 -15.33 -0.50
CA GLU A 126 -1.54 -16.09 -1.74
C GLU A 126 -0.26 -15.69 -2.46
N PRO A 127 0.66 -16.63 -2.71
CA PRO A 127 1.88 -16.31 -3.43
C PRO A 127 1.59 -15.99 -4.90
N ARG A 128 2.23 -14.94 -5.41
CA ARG A 128 2.11 -14.50 -6.78
C ARG A 128 3.48 -14.42 -7.42
N SER A 129 3.63 -15.01 -8.61
CA SER A 129 4.85 -14.93 -9.39
C SER A 129 4.91 -13.62 -10.18
N MET A 130 6.10 -13.06 -10.27
CA MET A 130 6.36 -11.87 -11.05
C MET A 130 7.33 -12.18 -12.19
N LEU A 131 7.11 -11.54 -13.34
CA LEU A 131 8.01 -11.63 -14.47
C LEU A 131 8.91 -10.40 -14.52
N ARG A 132 10.19 -10.63 -14.64
CA ARG A 132 11.16 -9.57 -14.94
C ARG A 132 11.50 -9.66 -16.43
N VAL A 133 11.28 -8.56 -17.15
CA VAL A 133 11.68 -8.43 -18.54
C VAL A 133 13.00 -7.67 -18.59
N THR A 134 14.01 -8.26 -19.20
CA THR A 134 15.32 -7.63 -19.42
C THR A 134 15.64 -7.64 -20.92
N GLY A 135 16.35 -6.63 -21.38
CA GLY A 135 16.75 -6.53 -22.79
C GLY A 135 17.08 -5.09 -23.17
N GLU A 136 17.70 -4.90 -24.32
CA GLU A 136 18.09 -3.57 -24.81
C GLU A 136 16.90 -2.64 -25.02
N PHE A 137 15.72 -3.19 -25.23
CA PHE A 137 14.48 -2.44 -25.43
C PHE A 137 13.57 -2.42 -24.20
N ALA A 138 14.05 -2.96 -23.07
CA ALA A 138 13.29 -2.89 -21.82
C ALA A 138 13.28 -1.46 -21.30
N ARG A 139 12.35 -0.66 -21.80
CA ARG A 139 12.05 0.60 -21.14
C ARG A 139 11.34 0.31 -19.84
N PRO A 140 11.55 1.12 -18.79
CA PRO A 140 10.71 1.03 -17.62
C PRO A 140 9.29 1.42 -18.02
N VAL A 141 8.53 0.44 -18.43
CA VAL A 141 7.10 0.61 -18.69
C VAL A 141 6.43 0.61 -17.32
N SER A 142 5.47 1.49 -17.11
CA SER A 142 4.58 1.37 -15.98
C SER A 142 3.99 -0.05 -16.03
N TYR A 143 4.22 -0.83 -14.99
CA TYR A 143 3.94 -2.28 -14.96
C TYR A 143 2.45 -2.59 -14.86
N THR A 144 1.63 -1.98 -15.67
CA THR A 144 0.20 -2.24 -15.76
C THR A 144 -0.12 -3.65 -16.29
N HIS A 145 0.91 -4.42 -16.69
CA HIS A 145 0.76 -5.73 -17.31
C HIS A 145 1.46 -6.86 -16.58
N LEU A 146 1.87 -6.65 -15.33
CA LEU A 146 2.35 -7.76 -14.51
C LEU A 146 1.18 -8.69 -14.21
N ARG A 147 1.12 -9.79 -14.92
CA ARG A 147 0.24 -10.89 -14.54
C ARG A 147 0.93 -11.67 -13.43
N ALA A 148 0.27 -11.77 -12.31
CA ALA A 148 0.65 -12.75 -11.32
C ALA A 148 0.25 -14.14 -11.88
N HIS A 149 1.20 -15.06 -11.95
CA HIS A 149 0.92 -16.45 -12.24
C HIS A 149 0.85 -17.22 -10.95
N GLU A 150 -0.16 -18.05 -10.86
CA GLU A 150 -0.28 -19.00 -9.76
C GLU A 150 0.84 -20.07 -9.84
#